data_84e6ab4fa6d2972195e7647fb21dbf37
#
_entry.id   84e6ab4fa6d2972195e7647fb21dbf37
#
_cell.length_a   1.000
_cell.length_b   1.000
_cell.length_c   1.000
_cell.angle_alpha   90.00
_cell.angle_beta   90.00
_cell.angle_gamma   90.00
#
_symmetry.space_group_name_H-M   'P 1'
#
loop_
_entity.id
_entity.type
_entity.pdbx_description
1 polymer ?
#
loop_
_entity_poly.entity_id
_entity_poly.type
_entity_poly.pdbx_seq_one_letter_code
_entity_poly.pdbx_strand_id
1 'polypeptide(L)'
;MTEYATSADGTRIAFDRYGSGPAVTFVAAAIQFRAFAPQTGELAKSLAEHGFTVAVYDRRGRGESVSPGPFSLAAELEDLRAVIDAVGGRAALVGNSSGGAIALAAASAGLPVTAVALWEVPLGAELGSEGAEFLAGLRERVDAGDEVGSVEFYMRDMPPEWLERARQGPAWPMMTAISATLLPDAEALAWTQSAPHAELFSPIEAPVLAMYGTEALPLFPSAAEAVVAAVPDGRVSTVAGREHSWDFAQMTKALADFLPH
;
A
#
# COMPACT_ATOMS: atom_id res chain seq x y z
N MET A 1 15.91 -12.61 -8.62
CA MET A 1 16.28 -11.98 -9.92
C MET A 1 15.15 -11.05 -10.28
N THR A 2 15.43 -9.78 -10.59
CA THR A 2 14.40 -8.79 -10.94
C THR A 2 13.70 -9.19 -12.25
N GLU A 3 12.38 -9.28 -12.21
CA GLU A 3 11.48 -9.44 -13.35
C GLU A 3 10.79 -8.11 -13.65
N TYR A 4 10.15 -8.01 -14.82
CA TYR A 4 9.43 -6.79 -15.22
C TYR A 4 8.05 -7.13 -15.77
N ALA A 5 7.03 -6.47 -15.25
CA ALA A 5 5.70 -6.39 -15.87
C ALA A 5 5.63 -5.12 -16.74
N THR A 6 4.78 -5.12 -17.76
CA THR A 6 4.58 -3.94 -18.61
C THR A 6 3.16 -3.42 -18.38
N SER A 7 3.07 -2.20 -17.85
CA SER A 7 1.82 -1.50 -17.62
C SER A 7 1.13 -1.11 -18.93
N ALA A 8 -0.15 -0.73 -18.84
CA ALA A 8 -0.95 -0.38 -20.02
C ALA A 8 -0.37 0.78 -20.87
N ASP A 9 0.33 1.70 -20.23
CA ASP A 9 1.02 2.83 -20.88
C ASP A 9 2.45 2.52 -21.34
N GLY A 10 2.90 1.25 -21.19
CA GLY A 10 4.24 0.80 -21.53
C GLY A 10 5.29 0.97 -20.44
N THR A 11 4.92 1.52 -19.27
CA THR A 11 5.84 1.62 -18.13
C THR A 11 6.26 0.23 -17.66
N ARG A 12 7.57 0.06 -17.45
CA ARG A 12 8.13 -1.21 -16.92
C ARG A 12 8.12 -1.17 -15.40
N ILE A 13 7.42 -2.12 -14.80
CA ILE A 13 7.29 -2.29 -13.37
C ILE A 13 8.18 -3.45 -12.92
N ALA A 14 9.22 -3.12 -12.16
CA ALA A 14 10.18 -4.07 -11.63
C ALA A 14 9.63 -4.79 -10.41
N PHE A 15 9.78 -6.11 -10.35
CA PHE A 15 9.38 -6.90 -9.19
C PHE A 15 10.31 -8.09 -8.97
N ASP A 16 10.35 -8.57 -7.72
CA ASP A 16 10.94 -9.86 -7.38
C ASP A 16 9.82 -10.87 -7.12
N ARG A 17 10.04 -12.10 -7.59
CA ARG A 17 9.14 -13.24 -7.37
C ARG A 17 9.80 -14.26 -6.47
N TYR A 18 9.04 -14.75 -5.48
CA TYR A 18 9.46 -15.79 -4.54
C TYR A 18 8.46 -16.95 -4.55
N GLY A 19 8.93 -18.19 -4.41
CA GLY A 19 8.11 -19.37 -4.23
C GLY A 19 7.28 -19.83 -5.43
N SER A 20 6.29 -20.64 -5.13
CA SER A 20 5.32 -21.20 -6.10
C SER A 20 4.01 -21.53 -5.38
N GLY A 21 2.88 -21.41 -6.07
CA GLY A 21 1.53 -21.63 -5.53
C GLY A 21 0.62 -20.41 -5.79
N PRO A 22 -0.48 -20.24 -5.04
CA PRO A 22 -1.35 -19.08 -5.17
C PRO A 22 -0.60 -17.75 -5.05
N ALA A 23 -0.96 -16.79 -5.90
CA ALA A 23 -0.21 -15.55 -5.97
C ALA A 23 -0.62 -14.55 -4.89
N VAL A 24 0.38 -13.85 -4.35
CA VAL A 24 0.28 -12.75 -3.39
C VAL A 24 1.11 -11.58 -3.90
N THR A 25 0.55 -10.39 -3.93
CA THR A 25 1.26 -9.16 -4.33
C THR A 25 1.26 -8.16 -3.19
N PHE A 26 2.44 -7.68 -2.81
CA PHE A 26 2.59 -6.64 -1.79
C PHE A 26 2.45 -5.26 -2.41
N VAL A 27 1.54 -4.44 -1.87
CA VAL A 27 1.35 -3.04 -2.23
C VAL A 27 2.02 -2.19 -1.16
N ALA A 28 3.18 -1.64 -1.50
CA ALA A 28 4.04 -0.91 -0.57
C ALA A 28 3.43 0.44 -0.14
N ALA A 29 3.75 0.86 1.08
CA ALA A 29 3.41 2.18 1.61
C ALA A 29 4.10 3.33 0.84
N ALA A 30 3.75 4.55 1.22
CA ALA A 30 4.39 5.76 0.72
C ALA A 30 5.93 5.68 0.82
N ILE A 31 6.63 6.15 -0.22
CA ILE A 31 8.10 6.16 -0.33
C ILE A 31 8.76 4.77 -0.39
N GLN A 32 8.10 3.70 0.06
CA GLN A 32 8.69 2.37 0.10
C GLN A 32 8.85 1.74 -1.29
N PHE A 33 9.93 0.99 -1.45
CA PHE A 33 10.25 0.13 -2.59
C PHE A 33 11.20 -0.99 -2.12
N ARG A 34 11.45 -2.00 -2.95
CA ARG A 34 12.16 -3.24 -2.58
C ARG A 34 13.47 -3.01 -1.83
N ALA A 35 14.35 -2.16 -2.35
CA ALA A 35 15.65 -1.88 -1.74
C ALA A 35 15.55 -1.05 -0.45
N PHE A 36 14.49 -0.23 -0.30
CA PHE A 36 14.28 0.63 0.87
C PHE A 36 13.50 -0.06 2.00
N ALA A 37 12.73 -1.11 1.70
CA ALA A 37 11.95 -1.88 2.68
C ALA A 37 12.34 -3.37 2.67
N PRO A 38 13.56 -3.74 3.07
CA PRO A 38 14.05 -5.12 2.97
C PRO A 38 13.22 -6.12 3.80
N GLN A 39 12.59 -5.68 4.90
CA GLN A 39 11.70 -6.52 5.71
C GLN A 39 10.49 -7.06 4.91
N THR A 40 10.01 -6.33 3.90
CA THR A 40 8.97 -6.81 3.01
C THR A 40 9.45 -7.99 2.16
N GLY A 41 10.69 -7.92 1.68
CA GLY A 41 11.33 -9.03 0.96
C GLY A 41 11.53 -10.27 1.83
N GLU A 42 11.89 -10.09 3.10
CA GLU A 42 12.01 -11.21 4.05
C GLU A 42 10.64 -11.85 4.35
N LEU A 43 9.59 -11.04 4.53
CA LEU A 43 8.23 -11.53 4.72
C LEU A 43 7.73 -12.29 3.46
N ALA A 44 8.07 -11.79 2.26
CA ALA A 44 7.75 -12.46 1.01
C ALA A 44 8.42 -13.85 0.89
N LYS A 45 9.69 -13.97 1.28
CA LYS A 45 10.39 -15.25 1.33
C LYS A 45 9.74 -16.21 2.32
N SER A 46 9.39 -15.74 3.51
CA SER A 46 8.71 -16.55 4.51
C SER A 46 7.35 -17.06 4.02
N LEU A 47 6.53 -16.23 3.37
CA LEU A 47 5.28 -16.68 2.76
C LEU A 47 5.50 -17.67 1.60
N ALA A 48 6.57 -17.52 0.85
CA ALA A 48 6.96 -18.48 -0.19
C ALA A 48 7.24 -19.87 0.41
N GLU A 49 7.83 -19.97 1.60
CA GLU A 49 8.02 -21.21 2.34
C GLU A 49 6.68 -21.83 2.81
N HIS A 50 5.62 -21.02 2.93
CA HIS A 50 4.25 -21.46 3.22
C HIS A 50 3.45 -21.84 1.95
N GLY A 51 4.10 -21.90 0.79
CA GLY A 51 3.50 -22.40 -0.44
C GLY A 51 2.81 -21.33 -1.31
N PHE A 52 3.20 -20.07 -1.18
CA PHE A 52 2.70 -18.98 -2.02
C PHE A 52 3.71 -18.57 -3.10
N THR A 53 3.20 -18.07 -4.22
CA THR A 53 3.97 -17.23 -5.15
C THR A 53 3.85 -15.79 -4.68
N VAL A 54 4.93 -15.15 -4.29
CA VAL A 54 4.88 -13.79 -3.74
C VAL A 54 5.62 -12.80 -4.63
N ALA A 55 4.93 -11.74 -5.05
CA ALA A 55 5.50 -10.62 -5.77
C ALA A 55 5.70 -9.40 -4.83
N VAL A 56 6.90 -8.85 -4.84
CA VAL A 56 7.21 -7.54 -4.26
C VAL A 56 7.67 -6.65 -5.38
N TYR A 57 6.97 -5.55 -5.66
CA TYR A 57 7.29 -4.68 -6.78
C TYR A 57 7.68 -3.27 -6.33
N ASP A 58 8.48 -2.61 -7.15
CA ASP A 58 8.71 -1.19 -7.02
C ASP A 58 7.56 -0.46 -7.70
N ARG A 59 6.85 0.36 -6.97
CA ARG A 59 5.78 1.19 -7.51
C ARG A 59 6.36 2.19 -8.51
N ARG A 60 5.56 2.65 -9.45
CA ARG A 60 5.91 3.61 -10.50
C ARG A 60 6.76 4.78 -9.97
N GLY A 61 7.89 5.08 -10.62
CA GLY A 61 8.83 6.14 -10.24
C GLY A 61 9.72 5.83 -9.03
N ARG A 62 9.65 4.60 -8.49
CA ARG A 62 10.47 4.16 -7.35
C ARG A 62 11.40 3.03 -7.76
N GLY A 63 12.56 2.95 -7.11
CA GLY A 63 13.53 1.87 -7.32
C GLY A 63 13.87 1.65 -8.79
N GLU A 64 13.65 0.41 -9.29
CA GLU A 64 13.93 0.04 -10.68
C GLU A 64 12.73 0.25 -11.63
N SER A 65 11.57 0.71 -11.13
CA SER A 65 10.40 1.09 -11.93
C SER A 65 10.48 2.55 -12.38
N VAL A 66 11.50 2.88 -13.17
CA VAL A 66 11.77 4.25 -13.61
C VAL A 66 10.64 4.75 -14.52
N SER A 67 10.05 5.89 -14.17
CA SER A 67 8.98 6.54 -14.94
C SER A 67 8.98 8.05 -14.70
N PRO A 68 8.73 8.85 -15.72
CA PRO A 68 8.51 10.30 -15.57
C PRO A 68 7.08 10.64 -15.06
N GLY A 69 6.23 9.65 -14.85
CA GLY A 69 4.80 9.79 -14.55
C GLY A 69 3.93 9.37 -15.76
N PRO A 70 2.62 9.61 -15.73
CA PRO A 70 1.92 10.29 -14.64
C PRO A 70 1.90 9.49 -13.33
N PHE A 71 1.92 10.19 -12.19
CA PHE A 71 1.75 9.60 -10.87
C PHE A 71 0.30 9.83 -10.43
N SER A 72 -0.51 8.79 -10.52
CA SER A 72 -1.93 8.82 -10.16
C SER A 72 -2.41 7.45 -9.69
N LEU A 73 -3.49 7.42 -8.92
CA LEU A 73 -4.11 6.17 -8.49
C LEU A 73 -4.50 5.30 -9.70
N ALA A 74 -5.04 5.91 -10.76
CA ALA A 74 -5.40 5.17 -11.98
C ALA A 74 -4.20 4.44 -12.60
N ALA A 75 -3.05 5.12 -12.71
CA ALA A 75 -1.82 4.51 -13.22
C ALA A 75 -1.30 3.40 -12.28
N GLU A 76 -1.38 3.59 -10.95
CA GLU A 76 -1.04 2.56 -9.97
C GLU A 76 -1.90 1.30 -10.11
N LEU A 77 -3.20 1.44 -10.38
CA LEU A 77 -4.09 0.29 -10.59
C LEU A 77 -3.71 -0.48 -11.86
N GLU A 78 -3.34 0.20 -12.95
CA GLU A 78 -2.85 -0.45 -14.17
C GLU A 78 -1.50 -1.15 -13.96
N ASP A 79 -0.60 -0.55 -13.18
CA ASP A 79 0.67 -1.17 -12.80
C ASP A 79 0.45 -2.42 -11.96
N LEU A 80 -0.40 -2.34 -10.95
CA LEU A 80 -0.76 -3.46 -10.11
C LEU A 80 -1.42 -4.58 -10.92
N ARG A 81 -2.30 -4.23 -11.87
CA ARG A 81 -2.89 -5.20 -12.82
C ARG A 81 -1.82 -5.93 -13.61
N ALA A 82 -0.83 -5.21 -14.16
CA ALA A 82 0.26 -5.81 -14.91
C ALA A 82 1.11 -6.77 -14.05
N VAL A 83 1.37 -6.43 -12.78
CA VAL A 83 2.07 -7.32 -11.84
C VAL A 83 1.23 -8.56 -11.53
N ILE A 84 -0.08 -8.42 -11.26
CA ILE A 84 -1.00 -9.54 -11.04
C ILE A 84 -1.01 -10.49 -12.26
N ASP A 85 -1.08 -9.94 -13.47
CA ASP A 85 -1.06 -10.73 -14.71
C ASP A 85 0.25 -11.49 -14.87
N ALA A 86 1.40 -10.88 -14.49
CA ALA A 86 2.70 -11.53 -14.54
C ALA A 86 2.85 -12.69 -13.54
N VAL A 87 2.10 -12.70 -12.44
CA VAL A 87 2.18 -13.75 -11.40
C VAL A 87 1.05 -14.79 -11.46
N GLY A 88 0.21 -14.77 -12.50
CA GLY A 88 -0.80 -15.80 -12.71
C GLY A 88 -2.22 -15.30 -12.99
N GLY A 89 -2.40 -14.00 -13.20
CA GLY A 89 -3.67 -13.38 -13.61
C GLY A 89 -4.67 -13.12 -12.49
N ARG A 90 -4.37 -13.57 -11.27
CA ARG A 90 -5.13 -13.28 -10.04
C ARG A 90 -4.21 -13.37 -8.83
N ALA A 91 -4.41 -12.53 -7.82
CA ALA A 91 -3.57 -12.54 -6.63
C ALA A 91 -4.32 -12.07 -5.38
N ALA A 92 -3.88 -12.51 -4.21
CA ALA A 92 -4.19 -11.80 -2.98
C ALA A 92 -3.32 -10.54 -2.86
N LEU A 93 -3.84 -9.47 -2.27
CA LEU A 93 -3.11 -8.23 -2.03
C LEU A 93 -2.76 -8.09 -0.56
N VAL A 94 -1.52 -7.70 -0.28
CA VAL A 94 -1.07 -7.33 1.06
C VAL A 94 -0.69 -5.85 1.01
N GLY A 95 -1.54 -4.98 1.54
CA GLY A 95 -1.36 -3.53 1.50
C GLY A 95 -0.89 -2.98 2.85
N ASN A 96 0.19 -2.20 2.82
CA ASN A 96 0.75 -1.54 3.99
C ASN A 96 0.42 -0.04 3.96
N SER A 97 -0.16 0.50 5.05
CA SER A 97 -0.45 1.94 5.17
C SER A 97 -1.28 2.45 3.97
N SER A 98 -0.85 3.52 3.30
CA SER A 98 -1.48 4.03 2.07
C SER A 98 -1.54 3.01 0.92
N GLY A 99 -0.60 2.05 0.87
CA GLY A 99 -0.68 0.91 -0.05
C GLY A 99 -1.90 0.02 0.21
N GLY A 100 -2.41 -0.01 1.44
CA GLY A 100 -3.67 -0.65 1.77
C GLY A 100 -4.89 0.06 1.18
N ALA A 101 -4.89 1.39 1.15
CA ALA A 101 -5.94 2.16 0.45
C ALA A 101 -5.91 1.91 -1.07
N ILE A 102 -4.71 1.79 -1.67
CA ILE A 102 -4.55 1.39 -3.07
C ILE A 102 -5.08 -0.03 -3.30
N ALA A 103 -4.79 -0.99 -2.40
CA ALA A 103 -5.29 -2.36 -2.48
C ALA A 103 -6.82 -2.43 -2.39
N LEU A 104 -7.44 -1.63 -1.51
CA LEU A 104 -8.91 -1.49 -1.42
C LEU A 104 -9.47 -0.89 -2.72
N ALA A 105 -8.86 0.17 -3.26
CA ALA A 105 -9.26 0.78 -4.52
C ALA A 105 -9.16 -0.22 -5.69
N ALA A 106 -8.10 -1.02 -5.74
CA ALA A 106 -7.90 -2.04 -6.75
C ALA A 106 -8.99 -3.12 -6.69
N ALA A 107 -9.29 -3.63 -5.49
CA ALA A 107 -10.33 -4.63 -5.30
C ALA A 107 -11.73 -4.07 -5.64
N SER A 108 -12.03 -2.85 -5.20
CA SER A 108 -13.28 -2.13 -5.51
C SER A 108 -13.44 -1.84 -7.02
N ALA A 109 -12.34 -1.56 -7.73
CA ALA A 109 -12.32 -1.36 -9.18
C ALA A 109 -12.42 -2.67 -9.97
N GLY A 110 -12.54 -3.84 -9.32
CA GLY A 110 -12.72 -5.13 -9.97
C GLY A 110 -11.45 -5.76 -10.54
N LEU A 111 -10.27 -5.40 -10.03
CA LEU A 111 -9.06 -6.17 -10.33
C LEU A 111 -9.23 -7.62 -9.82
N PRO A 112 -8.56 -8.60 -10.43
CA PRO A 112 -8.73 -10.02 -10.10
C PRO A 112 -8.07 -10.36 -8.75
N VAL A 113 -8.62 -9.80 -7.67
CA VAL A 113 -8.15 -9.94 -6.30
C VAL A 113 -8.84 -11.14 -5.63
N THR A 114 -8.07 -12.01 -4.98
CA THR A 114 -8.57 -13.22 -4.29
C THR A 114 -8.75 -13.06 -2.78
N ALA A 115 -8.01 -12.13 -2.18
CA ALA A 115 -8.11 -11.71 -0.78
C ALA A 115 -7.38 -10.37 -0.61
N VAL A 116 -7.72 -9.61 0.42
CA VAL A 116 -7.04 -8.35 0.77
C VAL A 116 -6.62 -8.40 2.23
N ALA A 117 -5.32 -8.35 2.50
CA ALA A 117 -4.78 -8.20 3.84
C ALA A 117 -4.19 -6.79 3.99
N LEU A 118 -4.55 -6.10 5.05
CA LEU A 118 -4.25 -4.69 5.28
C LEU A 118 -3.47 -4.52 6.59
N TRP A 119 -2.41 -3.73 6.55
CA TRP A 119 -1.68 -3.32 7.74
C TRP A 119 -1.79 -1.82 7.95
N GLU A 120 -2.41 -1.42 9.06
CA GLU A 120 -2.50 -0.03 9.55
C GLU A 120 -2.83 0.99 8.45
N VAL A 121 -3.94 0.76 7.74
CA VAL A 121 -4.43 1.69 6.72
C VAL A 121 -4.97 2.95 7.38
N PRO A 122 -4.46 4.15 7.05
CA PRO A 122 -5.01 5.39 7.58
C PRO A 122 -6.31 5.73 6.84
N LEU A 123 -7.44 5.36 7.43
CA LEU A 123 -8.76 5.65 6.89
C LEU A 123 -9.30 6.94 7.53
N GLY A 124 -9.66 7.92 6.70
CA GLY A 124 -10.30 9.15 7.16
C GLY A 124 -11.81 9.00 7.36
N ALA A 125 -12.44 10.08 7.79
CA ALA A 125 -13.89 10.13 7.97
C ALA A 125 -14.61 10.01 6.62
N GLU A 126 -15.71 9.28 6.60
CA GLU A 126 -16.59 9.18 5.43
C GLU A 126 -17.11 10.56 5.01
N LEU A 127 -17.15 10.82 3.71
CA LEU A 127 -17.61 12.10 3.15
C LEU A 127 -16.83 13.31 3.69
N GLY A 128 -15.59 13.08 4.17
CA GLY A 128 -14.73 14.13 4.67
C GLY A 128 -14.06 14.91 3.54
N SER A 129 -13.77 16.19 3.76
CA SER A 129 -12.99 17.02 2.83
C SER A 129 -11.48 16.89 3.04
N GLU A 130 -11.05 16.35 4.18
CA GLU A 130 -9.64 16.33 4.60
C GLU A 130 -8.73 15.61 3.59
N GLY A 131 -9.18 14.49 3.02
CA GLY A 131 -8.43 13.76 2.00
C GLY A 131 -8.28 14.55 0.70
N ALA A 132 -9.33 15.23 0.26
CA ALA A 132 -9.28 16.08 -0.93
C ALA A 132 -8.40 17.32 -0.72
N GLU A 133 -8.47 17.95 0.45
CA GLU A 133 -7.62 19.08 0.84
C GLU A 133 -6.15 18.65 0.98
N PHE A 134 -5.90 17.46 1.54
CA PHE A 134 -4.57 16.86 1.61
C PHE A 134 -3.98 16.64 0.21
N LEU A 135 -4.75 16.02 -0.67
CA LEU A 135 -4.33 15.80 -2.07
C LEU A 135 -4.05 17.12 -2.79
N ALA A 136 -4.94 18.12 -2.66
CA ALA A 136 -4.75 19.43 -3.29
C ALA A 136 -3.48 20.12 -2.81
N GLY A 137 -3.23 20.13 -1.50
CA GLY A 137 -2.02 20.74 -0.93
C GLY A 137 -0.73 20.00 -1.28
N LEU A 138 -0.77 18.68 -1.42
CA LEU A 138 0.38 17.90 -1.91
C LEU A 138 0.63 18.19 -3.39
N ARG A 139 -0.41 18.22 -4.22
CA ARG A 139 -0.31 18.49 -5.66
C ARG A 139 0.28 19.87 -5.93
N GLU A 140 -0.13 20.91 -5.20
CA GLU A 140 0.43 22.25 -5.30
C GLU A 140 1.96 22.25 -5.13
N ARG A 141 2.48 21.51 -4.16
CA ARG A 141 3.93 21.42 -3.89
C ARG A 141 4.66 20.62 -4.96
N VAL A 142 4.10 19.50 -5.38
CA VAL A 142 4.68 18.68 -6.46
C VAL A 142 4.74 19.48 -7.76
N ASP A 143 3.67 20.20 -8.12
CA ASP A 143 3.61 21.03 -9.33
C ASP A 143 4.58 22.22 -9.26
N ALA A 144 4.87 22.72 -8.06
CA ALA A 144 5.87 23.74 -7.82
C ALA A 144 7.33 23.21 -7.81
N GLY A 145 7.52 21.87 -7.86
CA GLY A 145 8.84 21.26 -7.73
C GLY A 145 9.42 21.35 -6.32
N ASP A 146 8.58 21.57 -5.31
CA ASP A 146 8.99 21.61 -3.90
C ASP A 146 9.09 20.18 -3.33
N GLU A 147 10.18 19.51 -3.66
CA GLU A 147 10.42 18.12 -3.27
C GLU A 147 10.43 17.94 -1.74
N VAL A 148 11.12 18.84 -1.02
CA VAL A 148 11.21 18.80 0.44
C VAL A 148 9.85 19.09 1.07
N GLY A 149 9.20 20.20 0.68
CA GLY A 149 7.89 20.55 1.19
C GLY A 149 6.82 19.52 0.88
N SER A 150 6.95 18.77 -0.22
CA SER A 150 6.05 17.66 -0.55
C SER A 150 6.12 16.53 0.48
N VAL A 151 7.32 16.09 0.86
CA VAL A 151 7.50 15.04 1.88
C VAL A 151 7.08 15.54 3.26
N GLU A 152 7.46 16.75 3.63
CA GLU A 152 7.08 17.37 4.91
C GLU A 152 5.55 17.51 5.03
N PHE A 153 4.91 17.95 3.96
CA PHE A 153 3.46 18.06 3.91
C PHE A 153 2.76 16.70 3.99
N TYR A 154 3.28 15.69 3.31
CA TYR A 154 2.74 14.33 3.38
C TYR A 154 2.81 13.77 4.80
N MET A 155 3.87 14.06 5.52
CA MET A 155 4.10 13.54 6.88
C MET A 155 3.53 14.45 7.99
N ARG A 156 2.87 15.57 7.66
CA ARG A 156 2.46 16.61 8.64
C ARG A 156 1.55 16.12 9.77
N ASP A 157 0.72 15.12 9.48
CA ASP A 157 -0.27 14.57 10.41
C ASP A 157 0.23 13.29 11.11
N MET A 158 1.49 12.88 10.85
CA MET A 158 2.18 11.78 11.52
C MET A 158 2.82 12.28 12.82
N PRO A 159 3.22 11.38 13.74
CA PRO A 159 4.00 11.78 14.91
C PRO A 159 5.21 12.62 14.51
N PRO A 160 5.40 13.81 15.10
CA PRO A 160 6.46 14.76 14.68
C PRO A 160 7.88 14.17 14.68
N GLU A 161 8.14 13.25 15.60
CA GLU A 161 9.42 12.53 15.69
C GLU A 161 9.71 11.65 14.47
N TRP A 162 8.71 11.23 13.72
CA TRP A 162 8.93 10.45 12.50
C TRP A 162 9.50 11.33 11.38
N LEU A 163 8.96 12.53 11.19
CA LEU A 163 9.50 13.50 10.23
C LEU A 163 10.91 13.93 10.62
N GLU A 164 11.13 14.23 11.89
CA GLU A 164 12.46 14.64 12.38
C GLU A 164 13.50 13.52 12.17
N ARG A 165 13.14 12.28 12.46
CA ARG A 165 13.98 11.10 12.20
C ARG A 165 14.26 10.91 10.71
N ALA A 166 13.25 11.13 9.86
CA ALA A 166 13.39 11.03 8.41
C ALA A 166 14.38 12.08 7.89
N ARG A 167 14.25 13.35 8.30
CA ARG A 167 15.15 14.46 7.92
C ARG A 167 16.61 14.21 8.28
N GLN A 168 16.85 13.59 9.43
CA GLN A 168 18.19 13.27 9.92
C GLN A 168 18.75 11.97 9.31
N GLY A 169 17.90 11.16 8.69
CA GLY A 169 18.26 9.88 8.11
C GLY A 169 19.00 9.99 6.77
N PRO A 170 19.85 9.01 6.44
CA PRO A 170 20.58 8.99 5.17
C PRO A 170 19.67 8.84 3.94
N ALA A 171 18.43 8.43 4.14
CA ALA A 171 17.44 8.24 3.08
C ALA A 171 16.72 9.53 2.67
N TRP A 172 16.85 10.62 3.43
CA TRP A 172 16.14 11.87 3.17
C TRP A 172 16.28 12.40 1.74
N PRO A 173 17.50 12.48 1.15
CA PRO A 173 17.65 12.94 -0.23
C PRO A 173 16.93 12.06 -1.25
N MET A 174 16.88 10.75 -1.02
CA MET A 174 16.13 9.82 -1.88
C MET A 174 14.63 10.01 -1.70
N MET A 175 14.13 10.16 -0.49
CA MET A 175 12.71 10.38 -0.20
C MET A 175 12.19 11.64 -0.88
N THR A 176 12.95 12.74 -0.82
CA THR A 176 12.57 14.00 -1.47
C THR A 176 12.63 13.90 -2.99
N ALA A 177 13.64 13.26 -3.56
CA ALA A 177 13.78 13.09 -5.00
C ALA A 177 12.62 12.30 -5.65
N ILE A 178 11.95 11.41 -4.89
CA ILE A 178 10.79 10.65 -5.39
C ILE A 178 9.45 11.18 -4.86
N SER A 179 9.42 12.40 -4.33
CA SER A 179 8.24 12.97 -3.64
C SER A 179 6.98 13.04 -4.52
N ALA A 180 7.12 13.24 -5.84
CA ALA A 180 5.98 13.21 -6.77
C ALA A 180 5.24 11.86 -6.76
N THR A 181 5.92 10.76 -6.42
CA THR A 181 5.31 9.42 -6.30
C THR A 181 4.38 9.28 -5.08
N LEU A 182 4.25 10.31 -4.25
CA LEU A 182 3.28 10.37 -3.15
C LEU A 182 1.86 10.73 -3.63
N LEU A 183 1.70 11.28 -4.84
CA LEU A 183 0.39 11.66 -5.36
C LEU A 183 -0.61 10.51 -5.41
N PRO A 184 -0.30 9.31 -5.95
CA PRO A 184 -1.25 8.19 -5.92
C PRO A 184 -1.60 7.71 -4.50
N ASP A 185 -0.69 7.83 -3.53
CA ASP A 185 -0.99 7.56 -2.13
C ASP A 185 -2.05 8.54 -1.60
N ALA A 186 -1.86 9.84 -1.84
CA ALA A 186 -2.83 10.87 -1.45
C ALA A 186 -4.16 10.74 -2.20
N GLU A 187 -4.15 10.37 -3.48
CA GLU A 187 -5.38 10.09 -4.25
C GLU A 187 -6.15 8.91 -3.67
N ALA A 188 -5.45 7.83 -3.27
CA ALA A 188 -6.09 6.68 -2.64
C ALA A 188 -6.71 7.04 -1.29
N LEU A 189 -6.02 7.83 -0.47
CA LEU A 189 -6.56 8.33 0.81
C LEU A 189 -7.75 9.28 0.59
N ALA A 190 -7.71 10.16 -0.41
CA ALA A 190 -8.84 11.01 -0.77
C ALA A 190 -10.03 10.18 -1.29
N TRP A 191 -9.76 9.12 -2.06
CA TRP A 191 -10.80 8.20 -2.54
C TRP A 191 -11.54 7.52 -1.37
N THR A 192 -10.85 7.11 -0.31
CA THR A 192 -11.50 6.49 0.86
C THR A 192 -12.50 7.41 1.57
N GLN A 193 -12.44 8.72 1.34
CA GLN A 193 -13.32 9.73 1.94
C GLN A 193 -14.36 10.28 0.94
N SER A 194 -14.35 9.85 -0.32
CA SER A 194 -15.17 10.44 -1.39
C SER A 194 -16.66 10.05 -1.33
N ALA A 195 -16.98 8.95 -0.63
CA ALA A 195 -18.33 8.44 -0.44
C ALA A 195 -18.41 7.63 0.87
N PRO A 196 -19.58 7.17 1.31
CA PRO A 196 -19.69 6.22 2.42
C PRO A 196 -18.84 4.97 2.17
N HIS A 197 -18.14 4.47 3.17
CA HIS A 197 -17.30 3.26 3.02
C HIS A 197 -18.11 2.06 2.54
N ALA A 198 -19.37 1.93 2.97
CA ALA A 198 -20.28 0.89 2.49
C ALA A 198 -20.53 0.96 0.98
N GLU A 199 -20.48 2.14 0.35
CA GLU A 199 -20.58 2.29 -1.10
C GLU A 199 -19.23 1.98 -1.79
N LEU A 200 -18.15 2.51 -1.24
CA LEU A 200 -16.81 2.34 -1.80
C LEU A 200 -16.31 0.88 -1.75
N PHE A 201 -16.65 0.17 -0.67
CA PHE A 201 -16.11 -1.17 -0.41
C PHE A 201 -17.10 -2.30 -0.72
N SER A 202 -18.40 -2.02 -0.94
CA SER A 202 -19.38 -3.05 -1.32
C SER A 202 -19.04 -3.83 -2.60
N PRO A 203 -18.29 -3.29 -3.60
CA PRO A 203 -17.87 -4.08 -4.74
C PRO A 203 -16.76 -5.10 -4.43
N ILE A 204 -16.15 -5.04 -3.24
CA ILE A 204 -15.07 -5.96 -2.84
C ILE A 204 -15.69 -7.30 -2.42
N GLU A 205 -15.67 -8.28 -3.34
CA GLU A 205 -16.17 -9.64 -3.07
C GLU A 205 -15.12 -10.52 -2.35
N ALA A 206 -13.85 -10.15 -2.45
CA ALA A 206 -12.75 -10.86 -1.82
C ALA A 206 -12.78 -10.69 -0.29
N PRO A 207 -12.43 -11.74 0.50
CA PRO A 207 -12.30 -11.59 1.95
C PRO A 207 -11.23 -10.55 2.31
N VAL A 208 -11.49 -9.77 3.37
CA VAL A 208 -10.61 -8.69 3.84
C VAL A 208 -10.17 -8.96 5.28
N LEU A 209 -8.86 -8.94 5.51
CA LEU A 209 -8.25 -8.96 6.84
C LEU A 209 -7.64 -7.58 7.13
N ALA A 210 -8.20 -6.83 8.06
CA ALA A 210 -7.63 -5.57 8.53
C ALA A 210 -6.84 -5.79 9.82
N MET A 211 -5.55 -5.42 9.81
CA MET A 211 -4.63 -5.65 10.92
C MET A 211 -4.04 -4.36 11.45
N TYR A 212 -3.77 -4.35 12.75
CA TYR A 212 -3.04 -3.26 13.41
C TYR A 212 -2.16 -3.78 14.55
N GLY A 213 -1.17 -2.98 14.94
CA GLY A 213 -0.23 -3.31 16.01
C GLY A 213 -0.85 -3.23 17.41
N THR A 214 -0.36 -4.04 18.35
CA THR A 214 -0.79 -3.99 19.76
C THR A 214 -0.51 -2.63 20.42
N GLU A 215 0.44 -1.87 19.89
CA GLU A 215 0.79 -0.51 20.30
C GLU A 215 0.57 0.50 19.15
N ALA A 216 -0.50 0.30 18.37
CA ALA A 216 -0.85 1.15 17.23
C ALA A 216 -1.33 2.54 17.65
N LEU A 217 -1.19 3.52 16.77
CA LEU A 217 -1.85 4.81 16.95
C LEU A 217 -3.38 4.63 16.99
N PRO A 218 -4.11 5.45 17.78
CA PRO A 218 -5.56 5.27 18.00
C PRO A 218 -6.41 5.24 16.72
N LEU A 219 -5.94 5.85 15.64
CA LEU A 219 -6.65 5.87 14.36
C LEU A 219 -6.73 4.47 13.68
N PHE A 220 -5.73 3.60 13.86
CA PHE A 220 -5.66 2.33 13.13
C PHE A 220 -6.66 1.26 13.58
N PRO A 221 -6.93 1.05 14.89
CA PRO A 221 -8.02 0.20 15.32
C PRO A 221 -9.37 0.62 14.76
N SER A 222 -9.70 1.91 14.85
CA SER A 222 -10.97 2.46 14.33
C SER A 222 -11.07 2.32 12.81
N ALA A 223 -9.96 2.54 12.09
CA ALA A 223 -9.89 2.35 10.65
C ALA A 223 -10.11 0.88 10.26
N ALA A 224 -9.49 -0.06 10.97
CA ALA A 224 -9.67 -1.50 10.72
C ALA A 224 -11.13 -1.93 10.93
N GLU A 225 -11.76 -1.46 12.02
CA GLU A 225 -13.19 -1.71 12.30
C GLU A 225 -14.09 -1.13 11.20
N ALA A 226 -13.82 0.10 10.75
CA ALA A 226 -14.58 0.74 9.68
C ALA A 226 -14.47 -0.01 8.34
N VAL A 227 -13.28 -0.48 7.98
CA VAL A 227 -13.08 -1.31 6.78
C VAL A 227 -13.92 -2.58 6.86
N VAL A 228 -13.82 -3.35 7.95
CA VAL A 228 -14.50 -4.65 8.04
C VAL A 228 -16.01 -4.50 8.17
N ALA A 229 -16.50 -3.39 8.71
CA ALA A 229 -17.94 -3.09 8.75
C ALA A 229 -18.52 -2.77 7.36
N ALA A 230 -17.69 -2.36 6.41
CA ALA A 230 -18.09 -1.90 5.09
C ALA A 230 -17.90 -2.94 3.97
N VAL A 231 -17.26 -4.08 4.25
CA VAL A 231 -17.05 -5.17 3.29
C VAL A 231 -17.92 -6.39 3.63
N PRO A 232 -18.31 -7.23 2.66
CA PRO A 232 -19.14 -8.41 2.90
C PRO A 232 -18.49 -9.50 3.78
N ASP A 233 -17.17 -9.73 3.65
CA ASP A 233 -16.41 -10.72 4.45
C ASP A 233 -15.16 -10.01 5.01
N GLY A 234 -15.32 -9.38 6.17
CA GLY A 234 -14.26 -8.63 6.86
C GLY A 234 -13.88 -9.26 8.20
N ARG A 235 -12.58 -9.26 8.51
CA ARG A 235 -12.04 -9.70 9.81
C ARG A 235 -11.01 -8.72 10.31
N VAL A 236 -11.03 -8.45 11.62
CA VAL A 236 -9.99 -7.67 12.30
C VAL A 236 -9.04 -8.63 13.01
N SER A 237 -7.75 -8.34 12.98
CA SER A 237 -6.74 -9.04 13.77
C SER A 237 -5.71 -8.06 14.32
N THR A 238 -5.14 -8.38 15.48
CA THR A 238 -4.00 -7.67 16.06
C THR A 238 -2.74 -8.49 15.91
N VAL A 239 -1.64 -7.82 15.61
CA VAL A 239 -0.30 -8.40 15.54
C VAL A 239 0.57 -7.62 16.50
N ALA A 240 1.51 -8.26 17.21
CA ALA A 240 2.46 -7.49 18.03
C ALA A 240 3.20 -6.50 17.13
N GLY A 241 3.16 -5.21 17.52
CA GLY A 241 3.73 -4.16 16.69
C GLY A 241 3.60 -2.78 17.33
N ARG A 242 4.51 -1.89 16.98
CA ARG A 242 4.56 -0.49 17.43
C ARG A 242 5.20 0.39 16.36
N GLU A 243 4.97 1.69 16.40
CA GLU A 243 5.57 2.64 15.46
C GLU A 243 5.42 2.21 13.99
N HIS A 244 4.24 1.71 13.64
CA HIS A 244 3.90 1.26 12.27
C HIS A 244 4.70 0.04 11.78
N SER A 245 5.36 -0.69 12.68
CA SER A 245 6.07 -1.94 12.41
C SER A 245 5.36 -3.14 13.03
N TRP A 246 5.72 -4.34 12.63
CA TRP A 246 5.10 -5.60 13.09
C TRP A 246 6.15 -6.61 13.56
N ASP A 247 5.71 -7.52 14.44
CA ASP A 247 6.47 -8.74 14.74
C ASP A 247 6.43 -9.67 13.53
N PHE A 248 7.61 -10.08 13.08
CA PHE A 248 7.78 -10.82 11.85
C PHE A 248 7.06 -12.18 11.87
N ALA A 249 7.20 -12.96 12.94
CA ALA A 249 6.65 -14.30 13.02
C ALA A 249 5.12 -14.26 13.11
N GLN A 250 4.56 -13.33 13.88
CA GLN A 250 3.12 -13.16 14.00
C GLN A 250 2.50 -12.65 12.70
N MET A 251 3.15 -11.71 12.00
CA MET A 251 2.68 -11.24 10.69
C MET A 251 2.70 -12.36 9.66
N THR A 252 3.80 -13.13 9.57
CA THR A 252 3.87 -14.31 8.68
C THR A 252 2.72 -15.27 8.98
N LYS A 253 2.49 -15.61 10.26
CA LYS A 253 1.42 -16.52 10.65
C LYS A 253 0.03 -15.96 10.30
N ALA A 254 -0.23 -14.70 10.61
CA ALA A 254 -1.52 -14.08 10.33
C ALA A 254 -1.85 -14.09 8.83
N LEU A 255 -0.86 -13.78 8.00
CA LEU A 255 -1.01 -13.82 6.54
C LEU A 255 -1.16 -15.26 6.02
N ALA A 256 -0.34 -16.20 6.48
CA ALA A 256 -0.41 -17.59 6.03
C ALA A 256 -1.74 -18.27 6.41
N ASP A 257 -2.30 -17.95 7.58
CA ASP A 257 -3.60 -18.47 8.02
C ASP A 257 -4.79 -17.86 7.26
N PHE A 258 -4.64 -16.64 6.73
CA PHE A 258 -5.72 -15.91 6.06
C PHE A 258 -5.73 -16.09 4.55
N LEU A 259 -4.57 -16.13 3.92
CA LEU A 259 -4.45 -16.13 2.46
C LEU A 259 -4.98 -17.47 1.88
N PRO A 260 -5.73 -17.42 0.75
CA PRO A 260 -6.29 -18.65 0.16
C PRO A 260 -5.20 -19.52 -0.47
N HIS A 261 -5.28 -20.83 -0.19
CA HIS A 261 -4.41 -21.86 -0.77
C HIS A 261 -4.95 -22.44 -2.06
#